data_4c0e12b53bd5ed89bb92f7bf9900ab08
#
_entry.id   4c0e12b53bd5ed89bb92f7bf9900ab08
#
_cell.length_a   1.000
_cell.length_b   1.000
_cell.length_c   1.000
_cell.angle_alpha   90.00
_cell.angle_beta   90.00
_cell.angle_gamma   90.00
#
_symmetry.space_group_name_H-M   'P 1'
#
loop_
_entity.id
_entity.type
_entity.pdbx_description
1 polymer ?
#
loop_
_entity_poly.entity_id
_entity_poly.type
_entity_poly.pdbx_seq_one_letter_code
_entity_poly.pdbx_strand_id
1 'polypeptide(L)'
;MVIEEPTVSRKTPRDGRLEISESTVAQLAQLGETFSVRTAHGSGEARLHAMTCTCAKSASTGQHVHHFVESDVLRALEPGARVRLELDGANPGSLAIL
;
A
#
# COMPACT_ATOMS: atom_id res chain seq x y z
N MET A 1 -9.40 4.60 -11.87
CA MET A 1 -8.09 4.74 -12.54
C MET A 1 -7.05 3.90 -11.80
N VAL A 2 -6.42 3.01 -12.51
CA VAL A 2 -5.37 2.15 -11.96
C VAL A 2 -4.12 3.00 -11.69
N ILE A 3 -3.58 2.92 -10.47
CA ILE A 3 -2.38 3.67 -10.11
C ILE A 3 -1.15 2.79 -9.91
N GLU A 4 -1.35 1.52 -9.58
CA GLU A 4 -0.26 0.56 -9.44
C GLU A 4 -0.80 -0.87 -9.42
N GLU A 5 0.02 -1.85 -9.83
CA GLU A 5 -0.34 -3.27 -9.78
C GLU A 5 0.77 -4.05 -9.04
N PRO A 6 0.87 -3.90 -7.70
CA PRO A 6 1.92 -4.56 -6.94
C PRO A 6 1.63 -6.04 -6.72
N THR A 7 2.70 -6.80 -6.46
CA THR A 7 2.58 -8.18 -6.02
C THR A 7 2.57 -8.21 -4.48
N VAL A 8 1.63 -8.95 -3.91
CA VAL A 8 1.51 -9.10 -2.47
C VAL A 8 2.72 -9.88 -1.94
N SER A 9 3.44 -9.32 -0.97
CA SER A 9 4.57 -9.98 -0.32
C SER A 9 4.10 -10.71 0.94
N ARG A 10 5.01 -11.49 1.55
CA ARG A 10 4.73 -12.16 2.81
C ARG A 10 4.48 -11.19 3.96
N LYS A 11 4.96 -9.96 3.85
CA LYS A 11 4.73 -8.91 4.85
C LYS A 11 3.26 -8.50 4.92
N THR A 12 2.55 -8.56 3.80
CA THR A 12 1.18 -8.07 3.73
C THR A 12 0.23 -8.81 4.67
N PRO A 13 0.10 -10.16 4.60
CA PRO A 13 -0.77 -10.83 5.56
C PRO A 13 -0.21 -10.82 6.99
N ARG A 14 1.11 -10.76 7.13
CA ARG A 14 1.73 -10.76 8.46
C ARG A 14 1.55 -9.44 9.18
N ASP A 15 1.80 -8.33 8.51
CA ASP A 15 1.88 -6.99 9.12
C ASP A 15 0.74 -6.06 8.72
N GLY A 16 -0.11 -6.46 7.75
CA GLY A 16 -1.15 -5.59 7.23
C GLY A 16 -0.60 -4.44 6.39
N ARG A 17 0.53 -4.64 5.72
CA ARG A 17 1.21 -3.61 4.93
C ARG A 17 1.43 -4.08 3.51
N LEU A 18 1.03 -3.25 2.56
CA LEU A 18 1.27 -3.49 1.13
C LEU A 18 2.27 -2.46 0.63
N GLU A 19 3.40 -2.92 0.13
CA GLU A 19 4.44 -2.03 -0.38
C GLU A 19 4.00 -1.38 -1.68
N ILE A 20 4.22 -0.05 -1.79
CA ILE A 20 3.84 0.76 -2.94
C ILE A 20 5.01 1.64 -3.39
N SER A 21 4.93 2.14 -4.61
CA SER A 21 5.93 3.05 -5.14
C SER A 21 5.74 4.48 -4.63
N GLU A 22 6.78 5.28 -4.78
CA GLU A 22 6.76 6.69 -4.40
C GLU A 22 5.70 7.48 -5.17
N SER A 23 5.50 7.16 -6.45
CA SER A 23 4.48 7.84 -7.25
C SER A 23 3.07 7.54 -6.75
N THR A 24 2.85 6.33 -6.25
CA THR A 24 1.57 5.96 -5.65
C THR A 24 1.34 6.71 -4.33
N VAL A 25 2.40 6.90 -3.54
CA VAL A 25 2.32 7.71 -2.31
C VAL A 25 1.82 9.10 -2.61
N ALA A 26 2.35 9.74 -3.65
CA ALA A 26 1.96 11.11 -4.02
C ALA A 26 0.47 11.18 -4.35
N GLN A 27 -0.08 10.14 -4.99
CA GLN A 27 -1.50 10.08 -5.31
C GLN A 27 -2.37 9.81 -4.09
N LEU A 28 -1.95 8.88 -3.22
CA LEU A 28 -2.70 8.52 -2.02
C LEU A 28 -2.66 9.61 -0.95
N ALA A 29 -1.60 10.41 -0.91
CA ALA A 29 -1.48 11.52 0.03
C ALA A 29 -2.62 12.54 -0.13
N GLN A 30 -3.23 12.61 -1.31
CA GLN A 30 -4.37 13.47 -1.58
C GLN A 30 -5.63 13.01 -0.85
N LEU A 31 -5.68 11.76 -0.42
CA LEU A 31 -6.83 11.21 0.31
C LEU A 31 -6.84 11.60 1.79
N GLY A 32 -5.71 12.14 2.32
CA GLY A 32 -5.57 12.54 3.70
C GLY A 32 -4.68 11.59 4.50
N GLU A 33 -4.58 11.81 5.80
CA GLU A 33 -3.78 10.97 6.70
C GLU A 33 -4.33 9.57 6.81
N THR A 34 -5.65 9.45 6.81
CA THR A 34 -6.35 8.17 6.80
C THR A 34 -7.33 8.16 5.64
N PHE A 35 -7.59 6.99 5.09
CA PHE A 35 -8.53 6.82 4.00
C PHE A 35 -9.14 5.43 4.07
N SER A 36 -10.24 5.24 3.36
CA SER A 36 -10.86 3.91 3.26
C SER A 36 -10.14 3.07 2.23
N VAL A 37 -9.97 1.79 2.53
CA VAL A 37 -9.50 0.80 1.57
C VAL A 37 -10.55 -0.30 1.46
N ARG A 38 -10.81 -0.73 0.23
CA ARG A 38 -11.77 -1.78 -0.05
C ARG A 38 -11.09 -2.89 -0.83
N THR A 39 -11.29 -4.13 -0.38
CA THR A 39 -10.79 -5.33 -1.07
C THR A 39 -11.95 -6.28 -1.33
N ALA A 40 -11.69 -7.39 -2.03
CA ALA A 40 -12.67 -8.46 -2.21
C ALA A 40 -13.06 -9.12 -0.89
N HIS A 41 -12.24 -8.97 0.15
CA HIS A 41 -12.45 -9.59 1.47
C HIS A 41 -13.10 -8.65 2.49
N GLY A 42 -13.27 -7.37 2.16
CA GLY A 42 -13.86 -6.40 3.06
C GLY A 42 -13.22 -5.03 2.91
N SER A 43 -13.63 -4.12 3.78
CA SER A 43 -13.13 -2.75 3.78
C SER A 43 -12.70 -2.33 5.17
N GLY A 44 -11.88 -1.29 5.25
CA GLY A 44 -11.41 -0.77 6.51
C GLY A 44 -10.67 0.54 6.34
N GLU A 45 -10.22 1.10 7.45
CA GLU A 45 -9.41 2.30 7.45
C GLU A 45 -7.97 1.95 7.17
N ALA A 46 -7.29 2.78 6.39
CA ALA A 46 -5.90 2.63 6.03
C ALA A 46 -5.14 3.93 6.20
N ARG A 47 -3.83 3.83 6.25
CA ARG A 47 -2.93 4.97 6.29
C ARG A 47 -1.66 4.66 5.54
N LEU A 48 -0.92 5.69 5.18
CA LEU A 48 0.41 5.54 4.60
C LEU A 48 1.42 5.33 5.72
N HIS A 49 2.38 4.44 5.48
CA HIS A 49 3.46 4.16 6.41
C HIS A 49 4.77 4.13 5.63
N ALA A 50 5.81 4.74 6.18
CA ALA A 50 7.13 4.77 5.58
C ALA A 50 8.15 4.20 6.55
N MET A 51 9.09 3.41 6.02
CA MET A 51 10.17 2.83 6.81
C MET A 51 11.50 3.09 6.11
N THR A 52 12.46 3.62 6.84
CA THR A 52 13.82 3.78 6.33
C THR A 52 14.54 2.45 6.41
N CYS A 53 15.12 2.04 5.29
CA CYS A 53 15.89 0.81 5.20
C CYS A 53 17.39 1.12 5.22
N THR A 54 18.13 0.45 6.10
CA THR A 54 19.59 0.56 6.20
C THR A 54 20.27 -0.76 5.87
N CYS A 55 19.74 -1.49 4.89
CA CYS A 55 20.32 -2.77 4.50
C CYS A 55 21.71 -2.60 3.87
N ALA A 56 22.48 -3.69 3.82
CA ALA A 56 23.84 -3.66 3.29
C ALA A 56 23.94 -3.12 1.86
N LYS A 57 22.93 -3.35 1.04
CA LYS A 57 22.88 -2.86 -0.33
C LYS A 57 22.75 -1.36 -0.42
N SER A 58 22.15 -0.72 0.57
CA SER A 58 21.99 0.73 0.59
C SER A 58 23.18 1.43 1.24
N ALA A 59 24.13 0.71 1.80
CA ALA A 59 25.30 1.31 2.48
C ALA A 59 26.15 2.16 1.52
N SER A 60 26.24 1.78 0.26
CA SER A 60 27.00 2.53 -0.75
C SER A 60 26.22 3.66 -1.38
N THR A 61 24.89 3.63 -1.32
CA THR A 61 24.02 4.63 -1.95
C THR A 61 23.23 5.45 -0.93
N GLY A 62 23.45 5.20 0.36
CA GLY A 62 22.73 5.83 1.44
C GLY A 62 21.46 5.08 1.81
N GLN A 63 20.64 5.74 2.61
CA GLN A 63 19.38 5.16 3.07
C GLN A 63 18.33 5.25 1.97
N HIS A 64 17.47 4.24 1.89
CA HIS A 64 16.29 4.31 1.07
C HIS A 64 15.03 4.07 1.91
N VAL A 65 13.90 4.57 1.44
CA VAL A 65 12.63 4.52 2.16
C VAL A 65 11.68 3.60 1.42
N HIS A 66 11.09 2.67 2.18
CA HIS A 66 10.00 1.84 1.69
C HIS A 66 8.67 2.45 2.12
N HIS A 67 7.71 2.50 1.22
CA HIS A 67 6.39 3.07 1.47
C HIS A 67 5.34 1.97 1.44
N PHE A 68 4.37 2.05 2.33
CA PHE A 68 3.33 1.03 2.47
C PHE A 68 1.96 1.66 2.66
N VAL A 69 0.94 0.97 2.17
CA VAL A 69 -0.43 1.16 2.67
C VAL A 69 -0.59 0.20 3.84
N GLU A 70 -1.03 0.70 4.98
CA GLU A 70 -1.22 -0.10 6.19
C GLU A 70 -2.69 -0.16 6.55
N SER A 71 -3.22 -1.37 6.68
CA SER A 71 -4.60 -1.62 7.09
C SER A 71 -4.76 -3.09 7.49
N ASP A 72 -5.57 -3.35 8.52
CA ASP A 72 -5.86 -4.72 8.95
C ASP A 72 -6.55 -5.56 7.87
N VAL A 73 -7.32 -4.92 7.01
CA VAL A 73 -8.03 -5.63 5.94
C VAL A 73 -7.06 -6.26 4.94
N LEU A 74 -5.83 -5.75 4.84
CA LEU A 74 -4.82 -6.29 3.95
C LEU A 74 -4.28 -7.65 4.40
N ARG A 75 -4.51 -8.03 5.65
CA ARG A 75 -4.08 -9.33 6.17
C ARG A 75 -4.78 -10.50 5.49
N ALA A 76 -5.89 -10.24 4.82
CA ALA A 76 -6.62 -11.26 4.06
C ALA A 76 -6.05 -11.53 2.67
N LEU A 77 -5.10 -10.71 2.21
CA LEU A 77 -4.48 -10.89 0.90
C LEU A 77 -3.45 -12.02 0.94
N GLU A 78 -3.35 -12.77 -0.16
CA GLU A 78 -2.43 -13.90 -0.25
C GLU A 78 -1.08 -13.48 -0.83
N PRO A 79 0.05 -13.94 -0.23
CA PRO A 79 1.38 -13.69 -0.78
C PRO A 79 1.49 -14.27 -2.20
N GLY A 80 2.13 -13.51 -3.09
CA GLY A 80 2.31 -13.89 -4.48
C GLY A 80 1.16 -13.46 -5.38
N ALA A 81 0.04 -13.05 -4.82
CA ALA A 81 -1.07 -12.53 -5.62
C ALA A 81 -0.72 -11.16 -6.20
N ARG A 82 -1.16 -10.92 -7.41
CA ARG A 82 -1.04 -9.61 -8.02
C ARG A 82 -2.35 -8.86 -7.83
N VAL A 83 -2.28 -7.69 -7.24
CA VAL A 83 -3.45 -6.87 -6.98
C VAL A 83 -3.37 -5.57 -7.77
N ARG A 84 -4.50 -4.90 -7.90
CA ARG A 84 -4.60 -3.65 -8.64
C ARG A 84 -5.11 -2.57 -7.71
N LEU A 85 -4.35 -1.48 -7.59
CA LEU A 85 -4.75 -0.33 -6.80
C LEU A 85 -5.46 0.66 -7.72
N GLU A 86 -6.70 1.00 -7.37
CA GLU A 86 -7.50 1.96 -8.12
C GLU A 86 -8.08 3.01 -7.20
N LEU A 87 -7.98 4.28 -7.63
CA LEU A 87 -8.69 5.36 -6.96
C LEU A 87 -10.16 5.29 -7.34
N ASP A 88 -11.03 5.32 -6.34
CA ASP A 88 -12.47 5.23 -6.53
C ASP A 88 -13.04 6.63 -6.78
N GLY A 89 -13.37 6.93 -8.04
CA GLY A 89 -13.91 8.23 -8.41
C GLY A 89 -15.31 8.50 -7.84
N ALA A 90 -16.06 7.43 -7.54
CA ALA A 90 -17.41 7.57 -6.98
C ALA A 90 -17.39 7.81 -5.47
N ASN A 91 -16.31 7.43 -4.80
CA ASN A 91 -16.13 7.57 -3.35
C ASN A 91 -14.82 8.27 -3.06
N PRO A 92 -14.79 9.61 -3.06
CA PRO A 92 -13.58 10.35 -2.73
C PRO A 92 -13.03 9.93 -1.36
N GLY A 93 -11.72 9.76 -1.29
CA GLY A 93 -11.06 9.29 -0.06
C GLY A 93 -11.03 7.77 0.08
N SER A 94 -11.34 7.03 -0.98
CA SER A 94 -11.37 5.58 -0.98
C SER A 94 -10.41 4.99 -2.02
N LEU A 95 -9.70 3.95 -1.62
CA LEU A 95 -8.81 3.16 -2.48
C LEU A 95 -9.41 1.76 -2.64
N ALA A 96 -9.51 1.29 -3.87
CA ALA A 96 -9.92 -0.08 -4.13
C ALA A 96 -8.69 -0.93 -4.44
N ILE A 97 -8.63 -2.12 -3.85
CA ILE A 97 -7.59 -3.12 -4.11
C ILE A 97 -8.26 -4.36 -4.66
N LEU A 98 -8.07 -4.57 -5.94
CA LEU A 98 -8.81 -5.61 -6.68
C LEU A 98 -7.94 -6.81 -7.06
#